data_3ec5191d5bdec1ed7def7ec2c03d07c3
#
_entry.id   3ec5191d5bdec1ed7def7ec2c03d07c3
#
_cell.length_a   1.000
_cell.length_b   1.000
_cell.length_c   1.000
_cell.angle_alpha   90.00
_cell.angle_beta   90.00
_cell.angle_gamma   90.00
#
_symmetry.space_group_name_H-M   'P 1'
#
loop_
_entity.id
_entity.type
_entity.pdbx_description
1 polymer ?
#
loop_
_entity_poly.entity_id
_entity_poly.type
_entity_poly.pdbx_seq_one_letter_code
_entity_poly.pdbx_strand_id
1 'polypeptide(L)' 'MTEIVLRVRLMGGEHLDVTYDNTGGTPDEIVERVIVTLAEPNGVLRCRHGGRLIVLYGRGVATVEVAPRGAVL' A
#
# COMPACT_ATOMS: atom_id res chain seq x y z
N MET A 1 11.91 10.82 -4.68
CA MET A 1 10.75 9.91 -4.89
C MET A 1 11.01 8.60 -4.20
N THR A 2 10.09 8.17 -3.37
CA THR A 2 10.23 6.93 -2.62
C THR A 2 9.12 5.98 -3.03
N GLU A 3 9.53 4.76 -3.34
CA GLU A 3 8.63 3.72 -3.78
C GLU A 3 8.70 2.55 -2.81
N ILE A 4 7.56 2.09 -2.38
CA ILE A 4 7.49 0.91 -1.51
C ILE A 4 6.55 -0.11 -2.12
N VAL A 5 6.82 -1.37 -1.84
CA VAL A 5 5.98 -2.47 -2.29
C VAL A 5 5.11 -2.91 -1.13
N LEU A 6 3.83 -2.98 -1.39
CA LEU A 6 2.85 -3.41 -0.41
C LEU A 6 2.22 -4.72 -0.87
N ARG A 7 2.25 -5.71 0.00
CA ARG A 7 1.49 -6.93 -0.24
C ARG A 7 0.17 -6.80 0.48
N VAL A 8 -0.89 -6.70 -0.28
CA VAL A 8 -2.21 -6.43 0.24
C VAL A 8 -3.04 -7.71 0.21
N ARG A 9 -3.66 -8.02 1.34
CA ARG A 9 -4.64 -9.09 1.40
C ARG A 9 -6.01 -8.44 1.53
N LEU A 10 -6.90 -8.83 0.64
CA LEU A 10 -8.25 -8.30 0.64
C LEU A 10 -9.14 -9.13 1.56
N MET A 11 -10.29 -8.56 1.91
CA MET A 11 -11.22 -9.22 2.82
C MET A 11 -11.72 -10.55 2.28
N GLY A 12 -11.73 -10.70 0.96
CA GLY A 12 -12.10 -11.98 0.34
C GLY A 12 -11.00 -13.02 0.32
N GLY A 13 -9.82 -12.72 0.84
CA GLY A 13 -8.69 -13.63 0.90
C GLY A 13 -7.72 -13.53 -0.25
N GLU A 14 -8.01 -12.69 -1.22
CA GLU A 14 -7.14 -12.51 -2.38
C GLU A 14 -5.93 -11.67 -2.00
N HIS A 15 -4.82 -11.91 -2.68
CA HIS A 15 -3.58 -11.14 -2.47
C HIS A 15 -3.27 -10.31 -3.69
N LEU A 16 -2.66 -9.17 -3.46
CA LEU A 16 -2.27 -8.27 -4.53
C LEU A 16 -1.02 -7.52 -4.10
N ASP A 17 0.01 -7.56 -4.94
CA ASP A 17 1.21 -6.78 -4.69
C ASP A 17 1.08 -5.47 -5.45
N VAL A 18 1.25 -4.37 -4.75
CA VAL A 18 1.14 -3.04 -5.36
C VAL A 18 2.35 -2.21 -4.99
N THR A 19 2.63 -1.22 -5.82
CA THR A 19 3.68 -0.25 -5.58
C THR A 19 3.05 1.07 -5.23
N TYR A 20 3.50 1.66 -4.15
CA TYR A 20 3.03 2.95 -3.70
C TYR A 20 4.16 3.96 -3.79
N ASP A 21 3.95 5.00 -4.57
CA ASP A 21 4.90 6.07 -4.78
C ASP A 21 4.50 7.28 -3.96
N ASN A 22 5.51 7.92 -3.36
CA ASN A 22 5.29 9.19 -2.72
C ASN A 22 6.52 10.06 -2.97
N THR A 23 6.28 11.31 -3.29
CA THR A 23 7.36 12.23 -3.64
C THR A 23 7.99 12.90 -2.44
N GLY A 24 7.54 12.62 -1.24
CA GLY A 24 8.12 13.22 -0.05
C GLY A 24 8.09 12.28 1.12
N GLY A 25 8.96 12.52 2.07
CA GLY A 25 8.96 11.78 3.30
C GLY A 25 9.90 10.58 3.30
N THR A 26 10.14 10.08 4.48
CA THR A 26 10.93 8.87 4.69
C THR A 26 10.04 7.65 4.48
N PRO A 27 10.65 6.46 4.30
CA PRO A 27 9.85 5.23 4.22
C PRO A 27 8.92 5.05 5.41
N ASP A 28 9.36 5.36 6.61
CA ASP A 28 8.51 5.24 7.80
C ASP A 28 7.31 6.16 7.74
N GLU A 29 7.50 7.37 7.26
CA GLU A 29 6.40 8.34 7.12
C GLU A 29 5.39 7.86 6.08
N ILE A 30 5.89 7.24 5.01
CA ILE A 30 5.03 6.72 3.96
C ILE A 30 4.19 5.55 4.49
N VAL A 31 4.82 4.67 5.27
CA VAL A 31 4.11 3.55 5.89
C VAL A 31 3.00 4.07 6.82
N GLU A 32 3.33 5.07 7.64
CA GLU A 32 2.33 5.67 8.53
C GLU A 32 1.16 6.26 7.76
N ARG A 33 1.45 6.90 6.64
CA ARG A 33 0.41 7.48 5.81
C ARG A 33 -0.51 6.40 5.23
N VAL A 34 0.08 5.28 4.80
CA VAL A 34 -0.70 4.15 4.31
C VAL A 34 -1.61 3.62 5.40
N ILE A 35 -1.06 3.43 6.60
CA ILE A 35 -1.82 2.92 7.73
C ILE A 35 -2.99 3.85 8.05
N VAL A 36 -2.73 5.13 8.19
CA VAL A 36 -3.76 6.11 8.51
C VAL A 36 -4.84 6.13 7.45
N THR A 37 -4.43 6.11 6.18
CA THR A 37 -5.37 6.15 5.07
C THR A 37 -6.29 4.94 5.09
N LEU A 38 -5.72 3.75 5.24
CA LEU A 38 -6.51 2.52 5.18
C LEU A 38 -7.32 2.29 6.45
N ALA A 39 -6.96 2.92 7.56
CA ALA A 39 -7.71 2.82 8.79
C ALA A 39 -9.00 3.63 8.77
N GLU A 40 -9.09 4.62 7.90
CA GLU A 40 -10.29 5.44 7.79
C GLU A 40 -11.40 4.66 7.07
N PRO A 41 -12.66 4.77 7.53
CA PRO A 41 -13.77 4.04 6.90
C PRO A 41 -13.93 4.36 5.41
N ASN A 42 -13.63 5.59 5.04
CA ASN A 42 -13.72 6.03 3.64
C ASN A 42 -12.36 6.23 3.01
N GLY A 43 -11.33 5.63 3.60
CA GLY A 43 -9.97 5.79 3.10
C GLY A 43 -9.78 5.10 1.77
N VAL A 44 -9.04 5.76 0.90
CA VAL A 44 -8.73 5.26 -0.44
C VAL A 44 -7.25 5.45 -0.68
N LEU A 45 -6.58 4.40 -1.10
CA LEU A 45 -5.15 4.45 -1.41
C LEU A 45 -4.95 4.20 -2.89
N ARG A 46 -4.27 5.11 -3.56
CA ARG A 46 -3.93 4.96 -4.98
C ARG A 46 -2.54 4.38 -5.08
N CYS A 47 -2.43 3.29 -5.82
CA CYS A 47 -1.16 2.61 -6.00
C CYS A 47 -1.13 1.98 -7.39
N ARG A 48 -0.09 1.22 -7.67
CA ARG A 48 0.08 0.64 -9.00
C ARG A 48 0.36 -0.85 -8.90
N HIS A 49 -0.11 -1.55 -9.92
CA HIS A 49 0.21 -2.97 -10.09
C HIS A 49 0.57 -3.14 -11.57
N GLY A 50 1.83 -3.38 -11.83
CA GLY A 50 2.32 -3.33 -13.20
C GLY A 50 2.13 -1.94 -13.75
N GLY A 51 1.56 -1.80 -14.92
CA GLY A 51 1.27 -0.50 -15.50
C GLY A 51 -0.11 0.05 -15.13
N ARG A 52 -0.81 -0.58 -14.22
CA ARG A 52 -2.20 -0.23 -13.89
C ARG A 52 -2.32 0.56 -12.62
N LEU A 53 -3.21 1.53 -12.62
CA LEU A 53 -3.59 2.23 -11.41
C LEU A 53 -4.56 1.36 -10.62
N ILE A 54 -4.24 1.11 -9.37
CA ILE A 54 -5.09 0.36 -8.46
C ILE A 54 -5.56 1.31 -7.38
N VAL A 55 -6.84 1.31 -7.11
CA VAL A 55 -7.41 2.09 -6.03
C VAL A 55 -7.90 1.11 -4.98
N LEU A 56 -7.28 1.16 -3.81
CA LEU A 56 -7.63 0.29 -2.70
C LEU A 56 -8.54 1.02 -1.73
N TYR A 57 -9.64 0.41 -1.38
CA TYR A 57 -10.55 0.94 -0.38
C TYR A 57 -10.20 0.31 0.96
N GLY A 58 -9.99 1.15 1.98
CA GLY A 58 -9.57 0.66 3.29
C GLY A 58 -10.48 -0.41 3.85
N ARG A 59 -11.77 -0.28 3.63
CA ARG A 59 -12.74 -1.26 4.13
C ARG A 59 -12.69 -2.61 3.41
N GLY A 60 -11.99 -2.68 2.28
CA GLY A 60 -11.82 -3.94 1.55
C GLY A 60 -10.49 -4.61 1.80
N VAL A 61 -9.65 -4.00 2.61
CA VAL A 61 -8.30 -4.50 2.89
C VAL A 61 -8.26 -5.13 4.27
N ALA A 62 -7.79 -6.37 4.32
CA ALA A 62 -7.66 -7.08 5.60
C ALA A 62 -6.28 -6.85 6.21
N THR A 63 -5.23 -7.02 5.44
CA THR A 63 -3.86 -6.82 5.92
C THR A 63 -2.99 -6.20 4.83
N VAL A 64 -1.95 -5.51 5.24
CA VAL A 64 -0.94 -4.97 4.34
C VAL A 64 0.42 -5.33 4.93
N GLU A 65 1.25 -5.96 4.12
CA GLU A 65 2.63 -6.20 4.48
C GLU A 65 3.49 -5.24 3.68
N VAL A 66 4.43 -4.63 4.36
CA VAL A 66 5.34 -3.67 3.72
C VAL A 66 6.69 -4.35 3.56
N ALA A 67 7.14 -4.47 2.33
CA ALA A 67 8.45 -5.03 2.06
C ALA A 67 9.50 -3.99 2.45
N PRO A 68 10.47 -4.36 3.27
CA PRO A 68 11.54 -3.42 3.61
C PRO A 68 12.28 -3.03 2.35
N ARG A 69 12.63 -1.75 2.27
CA ARG A 69 13.38 -1.24 1.15
C ARG A 69 14.74 -1.93 1.10
N GLY A 70 15.10 -2.39 -0.08
CA GLY A 70 16.37 -3.09 -0.24
C GLY A 70 16.34 -4.53 0.22
N ALA A 71 15.22 -5.01 0.67
CA ALA A 71 15.09 -6.42 1.01
C ALA A 71 15.21 -7.25 -0.25
N VAL A 72 15.90 -8.34 -0.15
CA VAL A 72 15.98 -9.30 -1.25
C VAL A 72 14.83 -10.26 -1.05
N LEU A 73 13.94 -10.22 -1.95
CA LEU A 73 12.74 -11.04 -1.85
C LEU A 73 12.80 -12.20 -2.81
#